data_2ad9f45981dc22ed72f888b1e6b7fea2
#
_entry.id   2ad9f45981dc22ed72f888b1e6b7fea2
#
_cell.length_a   1.000
_cell.length_b   1.000
_cell.length_c   1.000
_cell.angle_alpha   90.00
_cell.angle_beta   90.00
_cell.angle_gamma   90.00
#
_symmetry.space_group_name_H-M   'P 1'
#
loop_
_entity.id
_entity.type
_entity.pdbx_description
1 polymer ?
#
loop_
_entity_poly.entity_id
_entity_poly.type
_entity_poly.pdbx_seq_one_letter_code
_entity_poly.pdbx_strand_id
1 'polypeptide(L)'
;MAQSLGQPVSSLSGGNQQKVVVGRALAPDPSILVAVNPTVGVDVASKEALLDALGAARDQGVAILLVSDDFEDLRICTRLLVMVRGRIAAQFDQPPWDRQRLISAVEGLDVAV
;
A
#
# COMPACT_ATOMS: atom_id res chain seq x y z
N MET A 1 13.62 7.09 -12.55
CA MET A 1 12.82 7.00 -13.09
C MET A 1 12.84 6.84 -14.42
N ALA A 2 12.53 6.82 -14.64
CA ALA A 2 12.24 6.45 -15.48
C ALA A 2 12.40 6.58 -16.66
N GLN A 3 12.24 5.88 -17.21
CA GLN A 3 12.12 5.71 -18.55
C GLN A 3 11.64 6.93 -19.20
N SER A 4 11.80 7.02 -20.41
CA SER A 4 11.31 8.09 -21.21
C SER A 4 9.81 8.25 -21.08
N LEU A 5 9.36 9.47 -20.94
CA LEU A 5 7.94 9.74 -20.86
C LEU A 5 7.18 9.37 -22.12
N GLY A 6 7.89 9.26 -23.24
CA GLY A 6 7.28 8.84 -24.49
C GLY A 6 7.10 7.33 -24.63
N GLN A 7 7.65 6.57 -23.71
CA GLN A 7 7.57 5.12 -23.78
C GLN A 7 6.20 4.64 -23.27
N PRO A 8 5.49 3.80 -24.01
CA PRO A 8 4.20 3.29 -23.56
C PRO A 8 4.35 2.48 -22.28
N VAL A 9 3.45 2.68 -21.35
CA VAL A 9 3.46 1.94 -20.07
C VAL A 9 3.36 0.44 -20.35
N SER A 10 2.59 0.05 -21.34
CA SER A 10 2.39 -1.37 -21.66
C SER A 10 3.68 -2.08 -22.12
N SER A 11 4.71 -1.33 -22.51
CA SER A 11 5.97 -1.92 -22.93
C SER A 11 6.92 -2.17 -21.76
N LEU A 12 6.54 -1.77 -20.53
CA LEU A 12 7.37 -1.92 -19.36
C LEU A 12 7.03 -3.21 -18.61
N SER A 13 7.94 -3.66 -17.76
CA SER A 13 7.65 -4.77 -16.87
C SER A 13 6.55 -4.37 -15.90
N GLY A 14 5.89 -5.36 -15.27
CA GLY A 14 4.83 -5.10 -14.30
C GLY A 14 5.28 -4.18 -13.17
N GLY A 15 6.48 -4.38 -12.63
CA GLY A 15 7.02 -3.52 -11.57
C GLY A 15 7.24 -2.10 -12.04
N ASN A 16 7.77 -1.92 -13.25
CA ASN A 16 7.99 -0.59 -13.81
C ASN A 16 6.66 0.10 -14.11
N GLN A 17 5.66 -0.64 -14.56
CA GLN A 17 4.33 -0.09 -14.79
C GLN A 17 3.74 0.46 -13.48
N GLN A 18 3.90 -0.26 -12.39
CA GLN A 18 3.40 0.20 -11.07
C GLN A 18 4.13 1.47 -10.63
N LYS A 19 5.43 1.55 -10.82
CA LYS A 19 6.18 2.76 -10.48
C LYS A 19 5.70 3.96 -11.27
N VAL A 20 5.41 3.78 -12.55
CA VAL A 20 4.90 4.85 -13.39
C VAL A 20 3.53 5.32 -12.91
N VAL A 21 2.65 4.38 -12.58
CA VAL A 21 1.30 4.70 -12.09
C VAL A 21 1.39 5.50 -10.79
N VAL A 22 2.20 5.04 -9.83
CA VAL A 22 2.36 5.74 -8.56
C VAL A 22 2.99 7.11 -8.78
N GLY A 23 4.01 7.21 -9.63
CA GLY A 23 4.63 8.49 -9.93
C GLY A 23 3.66 9.49 -10.52
N ARG A 24 2.77 9.04 -11.41
CA ARG A 24 1.73 9.91 -11.97
C ARG A 24 0.75 10.39 -10.92
N ALA A 25 0.40 9.51 -9.98
CA ALA A 25 -0.51 9.86 -8.91
C ALA A 25 0.09 10.88 -7.95
N LEU A 26 1.41 10.81 -7.73
CA LEU A 26 2.11 11.70 -6.82
C LEU A 26 2.59 13.00 -7.47
N ALA A 27 2.72 13.03 -8.80
CA ALA A 27 3.28 14.18 -9.51
C ALA A 27 2.54 15.50 -9.22
N PRO A 28 1.20 15.53 -9.12
CA PRO A 28 0.49 16.79 -8.83
C PRO A 28 0.46 17.16 -7.34
N ASP A 29 1.28 16.54 -6.51
CA ASP A 29 1.31 16.78 -5.06
C ASP A 29 -0.08 16.65 -4.42
N PRO A 30 -0.71 15.49 -4.50
CA PRO A 30 -2.06 15.33 -3.96
C PRO A 30 -2.06 15.44 -2.44
N SER A 31 -3.19 15.85 -1.88
CA SER A 31 -3.39 15.83 -0.43
C SER A 31 -3.75 14.41 0.03
N ILE A 32 -4.39 13.64 -0.81
CA ILE A 32 -4.87 12.29 -0.52
C ILE A 32 -4.52 11.38 -1.69
N LEU A 33 -3.99 10.22 -1.38
CA LEU A 33 -3.70 9.19 -2.36
C LEU A 33 -4.37 7.90 -1.93
N VAL A 34 -5.07 7.25 -2.86
CA VAL A 34 -5.67 5.94 -2.63
C VAL A 34 -4.90 4.92 -3.45
N ALA A 35 -4.37 3.91 -2.78
CA ALA A 35 -3.64 2.82 -3.42
C ALA A 35 -4.28 1.49 -3.07
N VAL A 36 -4.73 0.76 -4.09
CA VAL A 36 -5.40 -0.53 -3.90
C VAL A 36 -4.49 -1.62 -4.46
N ASN A 37 -4.03 -2.50 -3.58
CA ASN A 37 -3.14 -3.61 -3.92
C ASN A 37 -1.98 -3.17 -4.82
N PRO A 38 -1.23 -2.15 -4.40
CA PRO A 38 -0.24 -1.55 -5.30
C PRO A 38 0.95 -2.46 -5.62
N THR A 39 1.18 -3.50 -4.84
CA THR A 39 2.33 -4.39 -5.03
C THR A 39 1.97 -5.72 -5.65
N VAL A 40 0.74 -5.91 -6.08
CA VAL A 40 0.32 -7.16 -6.72
C VAL A 40 1.08 -7.36 -8.03
N GLY A 41 1.72 -8.52 -8.20
CA GLY A 41 2.45 -8.85 -9.41
C GLY A 41 3.79 -8.15 -9.57
N VAL A 42 4.30 -7.55 -8.50
CA VAL A 42 5.54 -6.79 -8.51
C VAL A 42 6.65 -7.61 -7.86
N ASP A 43 7.84 -7.60 -8.44
CA ASP A 43 8.97 -8.30 -7.83
C ASP A 43 9.42 -7.62 -6.54
N VAL A 44 10.26 -8.32 -5.76
CA VAL A 44 10.64 -7.88 -4.42
C VAL A 44 11.32 -6.50 -4.44
N ALA A 45 12.26 -6.29 -5.35
CA ALA A 45 13.01 -5.03 -5.39
C ALA A 45 12.09 -3.86 -5.78
N SER A 46 11.21 -4.08 -6.75
CA SER A 46 10.26 -3.05 -7.18
C SER A 46 9.23 -2.77 -6.10
N LYS A 47 8.81 -3.81 -5.38
CA LYS A 47 7.89 -3.68 -4.26
C LYS A 47 8.48 -2.79 -3.17
N GLU A 48 9.72 -3.03 -2.79
CA GLU A 48 10.39 -2.22 -1.77
C GLU A 48 10.50 -0.76 -2.22
N ALA A 49 10.88 -0.52 -3.46
CA ALA A 49 10.98 0.84 -3.99
C ALA A 49 9.63 1.55 -3.98
N LEU A 50 8.58 0.82 -4.31
CA LEU A 50 7.23 1.36 -4.35
C LEU A 50 6.74 1.73 -2.97
N LEU A 51 6.95 0.84 -2.00
CA LEU A 51 6.56 1.10 -0.62
C LEU A 51 7.37 2.26 -0.03
N ASP A 52 8.65 2.35 -0.37
CA ASP A 52 9.49 3.47 0.08
C ASP A 52 8.97 4.80 -0.48
N ALA A 53 8.54 4.81 -1.73
CA ALA A 53 7.98 6.02 -2.35
C ALA A 53 6.68 6.45 -1.65
N LEU A 54 5.82 5.51 -1.34
CA LEU A 54 4.57 5.78 -0.61
C LEU A 54 4.87 6.28 0.80
N GLY A 55 5.83 5.65 1.49
CA GLY A 55 6.23 6.08 2.81
C GLY A 55 6.80 7.49 2.82
N ALA A 56 7.61 7.83 1.82
CA ALA A 56 8.16 9.17 1.69
C ALA A 56 7.06 10.21 1.48
N ALA A 57 6.07 9.89 0.66
CA ALA A 57 4.93 10.78 0.44
C ALA A 57 4.15 11.00 1.73
N ARG A 58 3.91 9.94 2.50
CA ARG A 58 3.27 10.04 3.80
C ARG A 58 4.03 10.99 4.70
N ASP A 59 5.36 10.85 4.75
CA ASP A 59 6.20 11.68 5.63
C ASP A 59 6.17 13.15 5.21
N GLN A 60 5.82 13.43 3.96
CA GLN A 60 5.68 14.79 3.47
C GLN A 60 4.26 15.34 3.63
N GLY A 61 3.40 14.60 4.27
CA GLY A 61 2.05 15.08 4.58
C GLY A 61 0.93 14.59 3.68
N VAL A 62 1.22 13.68 2.75
CA VAL A 62 0.17 13.09 1.93
C VAL A 62 -0.58 12.07 2.77
N ALA A 63 -1.90 12.18 2.83
CA ALA A 63 -2.73 11.18 3.48
C ALA A 63 -2.90 10.01 2.52
N ILE A 64 -2.54 8.80 2.95
CA ILE A 64 -2.59 7.63 2.09
C ILE A 64 -3.58 6.63 2.65
N LEU A 65 -4.54 6.23 1.82
CA LEU A 65 -5.40 5.10 2.11
C LEU A 65 -4.88 3.92 1.30
N LEU A 66 -4.29 2.96 1.99
CA LEU A 66 -3.73 1.77 1.37
C LEU A 66 -4.66 0.59 1.62
N VAL A 67 -5.08 -0.07 0.56
CA VAL A 67 -5.86 -1.30 0.66
C VAL A 67 -4.98 -2.44 0.15
N SER A 68 -4.72 -3.42 1.00
CA SER A 68 -3.84 -4.54 0.64
C SER A 68 -4.18 -5.76 1.48
N ASP A 69 -3.95 -6.93 0.90
CA ASP A 69 -4.01 -8.20 1.64
C ASP A 69 -2.61 -8.76 1.92
N ASP A 70 -1.57 -7.99 1.61
CA ASP A 70 -0.18 -8.40 1.82
C ASP A 70 0.33 -7.76 3.11
N PHE A 71 0.72 -8.61 4.07
CA PHE A 71 1.19 -8.13 5.36
C PHE A 71 2.39 -7.20 5.23
N GLU A 72 3.27 -7.45 4.27
CA GLU A 72 4.47 -6.62 4.11
C GLU A 72 4.14 -5.19 3.67
N ASP A 73 3.04 -5.00 2.94
CA ASP A 73 2.63 -3.65 2.53
C ASP A 73 2.28 -2.80 3.74
N LEU A 74 1.88 -3.42 4.83
CA LEU A 74 1.39 -2.72 6.00
C LEU A 74 2.48 -2.01 6.78
N ARG A 75 3.75 -2.27 6.47
CA ARG A 75 4.86 -1.64 7.19
C ARG A 75 4.88 -0.12 7.07
N ILE A 76 4.29 0.41 6.01
CA ILE A 76 4.25 1.86 5.82
C ILE A 76 3.03 2.51 6.48
N CYS A 77 2.13 1.72 7.01
CA CYS A 77 0.90 2.23 7.60
C CYS A 77 1.12 2.69 9.04
N THR A 78 0.38 3.70 9.44
CA THR A 78 0.41 4.19 10.82
C THR A 78 -0.81 3.71 11.61
N ARG A 79 -1.78 3.13 10.91
CA ARG A 79 -3.02 2.65 11.50
C ARG A 79 -3.60 1.60 10.56
N LEU A 80 -4.18 0.56 11.13
CA LEU A 80 -4.79 -0.51 10.33
C LEU A 80 -6.26 -0.68 10.68
N LEU A 81 -7.05 -0.88 9.65
CA LEU A 81 -8.44 -1.32 9.78
C LEU A 81 -8.56 -2.67 9.08
N VAL A 82 -9.04 -3.66 9.80
CA VAL A 82 -9.27 -4.98 9.21
C VAL A 82 -10.74 -5.07 8.82
N MET A 83 -11.00 -5.32 7.55
CA MET A 83 -12.36 -5.41 7.05
C MET A 83 -12.71 -6.85 6.68
N VAL A 84 -13.87 -7.29 7.15
CA VAL A 84 -14.39 -8.61 6.86
C VAL A 84 -15.86 -8.47 6.52
N ARG A 85 -16.22 -8.95 5.35
CA ARG A 85 -17.63 -8.96 4.88
C ARG A 85 -18.27 -7.57 4.95
N GLY A 86 -17.52 -6.55 4.53
CA GLY A 86 -18.05 -5.19 4.49
C GLY A 86 -18.10 -4.47 5.83
N ARG A 87 -17.51 -5.05 6.87
CA ARG A 87 -17.48 -4.44 8.19
C ARG A 87 -16.08 -4.36 8.72
N ILE A 88 -15.84 -3.38 9.59
CA ILE A 88 -14.56 -3.27 10.28
C ILE A 88 -14.58 -4.28 11.42
N ALA A 89 -13.72 -5.32 11.31
CA ALA A 89 -13.62 -6.37 12.30
C ALA A 89 -12.66 -6.01 13.43
N ALA A 90 -11.64 -5.22 13.15
CA ALA A 90 -10.64 -4.83 14.14
C ALA A 90 -9.94 -3.54 13.70
N GLN A 91 -9.35 -2.86 14.66
CA GLN A 91 -8.60 -1.64 14.43
C GLN A 91 -7.32 -1.69 15.27
N PHE A 92 -6.21 -1.33 14.65
CA PHE A 92 -4.91 -1.28 15.33
C PHE A 92 -4.33 0.10 15.10
N ASP A 93 -4.07 0.83 16.17
CA ASP A 93 -3.75 2.25 16.09
C ASP A 93 -2.26 2.54 16.11
N GLN A 94 -1.43 1.56 16.41
CA GLN A 94 0.02 1.75 16.52
C GLN A 94 0.79 0.53 16.05
N PRO A 95 1.90 0.73 15.30
CA PRO A 95 2.83 -0.36 15.07
C PRO A 95 3.59 -0.70 16.36
N PRO A 96 4.23 -1.87 16.43
CA PRO A 96 4.30 -2.88 15.39
C PRO A 96 3.03 -3.69 15.28
N TRP A 97 2.83 -4.26 14.09
CA TRP A 97 1.63 -5.06 13.84
C TRP A 97 1.86 -6.50 14.24
N ASP A 98 0.95 -7.05 15.05
CA ASP A 98 0.99 -8.45 15.45
C ASP A 98 0.31 -9.27 14.37
N ARG A 99 1.10 -10.05 13.62
CA ARG A 99 0.59 -10.83 12.50
C ARG A 99 -0.48 -11.84 12.92
N GLN A 100 -0.28 -12.46 14.07
CA GLN A 100 -1.25 -13.44 14.61
C GLN A 100 -2.61 -12.78 14.86
N ARG A 101 -2.60 -11.62 15.46
CA ARG A 101 -3.84 -10.90 15.74
C ARG A 101 -4.53 -10.44 14.46
N LEU A 102 -3.74 -10.03 13.45
CA LEU A 102 -4.30 -9.66 12.16
C LEU A 102 -4.96 -10.86 11.49
N ILE A 103 -4.29 -12.01 11.49
CA ILE A 103 -4.84 -13.22 10.90
C ILE A 103 -6.13 -13.62 11.62
N SER A 104 -6.13 -13.59 12.94
CA SER A 104 -7.31 -13.93 13.73
C SER A 104 -8.49 -13.01 13.42
N ALA A 105 -8.21 -11.72 13.27
CA ALA A 105 -9.25 -10.74 12.93
C ALA A 105 -9.84 -11.02 11.54
N VAL A 106 -8.99 -11.32 10.57
CA VAL A 106 -9.44 -11.61 9.20
C VAL A 106 -10.29 -12.88 9.18
N GLU A 107 -9.92 -13.87 9.98
CA GLU A 107 -10.67 -15.12 10.04
C GLU A 107 -11.91 -15.03 10.94
N GLY A 108 -12.10 -13.91 11.62
CA GLY A 108 -13.22 -13.75 12.52
C GLY A 108 -13.08 -14.49 13.86
N LEU A 109 -11.86 -14.91 14.19
CA LEU A 109 -11.61 -15.66 15.42
C LEU A 109 -11.32 -14.76 16.62
N ASP A 110 -10.95 -13.50 16.37
CA ASP A 110 -10.61 -12.56 17.41
C ASP A 110 -11.35 -11.26 17.13
N VAL A 111 -12.16 -10.84 18.07
CA VAL A 111 -12.92 -9.61 17.95
C VAL A 111 -12.19 -8.54 18.74
N ALA A 112 -11.00 -8.27 18.39
CA ALA A 112 -10.20 -7.30 19.09
C ALA A 112 -10.59 -5.90 18.67
N VAL A 113 -11.55 -5.39 19.22
CA VAL A 113 -12.02 -4.06 18.90
C VAL A 113 -11.54 -3.07 19.92
#